data_84d336bf79bdf2d783ffe57a600538bf
#
_entry.id   84d336bf79bdf2d783ffe57a600538bf
#
_cell.length_a   1.000
_cell.length_b   1.000
_cell.length_c   1.000
_cell.angle_alpha   90.00
_cell.angle_beta   90.00
_cell.angle_gamma   90.00
#
_symmetry.space_group_name_H-M   'P 1'
#
loop_
_entity.id
_entity.type
_entity.pdbx_description
1 polymer ?
#
loop_
_entity_poly.entity_id
_entity_poly.type
_entity_poly.pdbx_seq_one_letter_code
_entity_poly.pdbx_strand_id
1 'polypeptide(L)'
;MEEIKMRKKTGYSWRKIILTIVSGIVFLSAGIVFSAETRELNIWTWGIYCPDFATTSFEAKYDIKVNCTFYHGNEELWAKLHAGHESVDIIQPSNHMIHRFAKAGVIEPIDIDKIPNYAGLSKGFKKADYNIVNNRQYSVPYTFGLMGLAYRTDIIKTPPTSWGALWDKHYKGHVGFTDLPVDACFVTAKYLSMDIAKLDADIDAKLKPIKAKIRELNPLLLKRFKSLEEMKNLLASGDIWITSADDGMIHKMQLDGQPVELVVPSEGCAAWIDQFAILADAPHKEAAYLWINHMLSPEMASQMIQKIGYMVVNKEASEALPANLAKIMTYTDAETLRLVPYPTLDPKTSEKIVKAYQDVRGE
;
A
#
# COMPACT_ATOMS: atom_id res chain seq x y z
N MET A 1 -68.20 -64.03 -55.42
CA MET A 1 -66.95 -64.69 -55.02
C MET A 1 -65.93 -63.55 -54.91
N GLU A 2 -65.42 -63.16 -53.81
CA GLU A 2 -65.21 -63.66 -52.50
C GLU A 2 -65.14 -62.45 -51.56
N GLU A 3 -65.68 -62.62 -50.34
CA GLU A 3 -65.55 -61.74 -49.21
C GLU A 3 -64.11 -61.48 -48.79
N ILE A 4 -63.79 -60.30 -48.37
CA ILE A 4 -62.60 -60.04 -47.50
C ILE A 4 -63.01 -59.27 -46.28
N LYS A 5 -62.85 -59.95 -45.14
CA LYS A 5 -63.06 -59.55 -43.80
C LYS A 5 -62.21 -58.34 -43.37
N MET A 6 -62.83 -57.29 -42.88
CA MET A 6 -62.15 -56.31 -42.07
C MET A 6 -61.80 -56.82 -40.68
N ARG A 7 -60.57 -56.62 -40.26
CA ARG A 7 -60.08 -56.88 -38.95
C ARG A 7 -59.79 -55.53 -38.24
N LYS A 8 -60.57 -55.23 -37.24
CA LYS A 8 -60.25 -54.20 -36.25
C LYS A 8 -58.95 -54.50 -35.51
N LYS A 9 -58.08 -53.50 -35.31
CA LYS A 9 -57.09 -53.27 -34.24
C LYS A 9 -56.45 -51.95 -34.57
N THR A 10 -56.22 -51.00 -33.66
CA THR A 10 -56.15 -50.94 -32.20
C THR A 10 -56.24 -49.44 -31.82
N GLY A 11 -57.11 -49.12 -30.89
CA GLY A 11 -57.15 -47.81 -30.28
C GLY A 11 -55.93 -47.56 -29.41
N TYR A 12 -55.04 -46.73 -29.84
CA TYR A 12 -54.03 -46.13 -28.95
C TYR A 12 -54.64 -44.95 -28.24
N SER A 13 -54.79 -45.12 -26.94
CA SER A 13 -55.39 -44.09 -26.05
C SER A 13 -54.55 -42.85 -25.99
N TRP A 14 -55.04 -41.76 -26.49
CA TRP A 14 -54.49 -40.41 -26.40
C TRP A 14 -54.17 -39.96 -24.96
N ARG A 15 -54.76 -40.63 -23.98
CA ARG A 15 -54.48 -40.35 -22.55
C ARG A 15 -53.08 -40.77 -22.10
N LYS A 16 -52.40 -41.74 -22.75
CA LYS A 16 -51.04 -42.13 -22.39
C LYS A 16 -49.97 -41.24 -23.01
N ILE A 17 -50.22 -40.59 -24.12
CA ILE A 17 -49.33 -39.65 -24.76
C ILE A 17 -49.28 -38.32 -24.00
N ILE A 18 -50.43 -37.87 -23.45
CA ILE A 18 -50.49 -36.61 -22.67
C ILE A 18 -49.81 -36.80 -21.31
N LEU A 19 -49.85 -37.96 -20.68
CA LEU A 19 -49.16 -38.21 -19.43
C LEU A 19 -47.62 -38.27 -19.58
N THR A 20 -47.13 -38.72 -20.72
CA THR A 20 -45.68 -38.83 -20.98
C THR A 20 -45.07 -37.45 -21.29
N ILE A 21 -45.82 -36.57 -21.96
CA ILE A 21 -45.37 -35.19 -22.25
C ILE A 21 -45.41 -34.30 -20.98
N VAL A 22 -46.38 -34.48 -20.08
CA VAL A 22 -46.45 -33.73 -18.85
C VAL A 22 -45.35 -34.17 -17.86
N SER A 23 -44.97 -35.45 -17.82
CA SER A 23 -43.84 -35.91 -16.99
C SER A 23 -42.49 -35.50 -17.52
N GLY A 24 -42.33 -35.23 -18.85
CA GLY A 24 -41.09 -34.73 -19.45
C GLY A 24 -40.83 -33.22 -19.21
N ILE A 25 -41.93 -32.46 -19.01
CA ILE A 25 -41.80 -31.01 -18.80
C ILE A 25 -41.51 -30.70 -17.31
N VAL A 26 -41.89 -31.55 -16.37
CA VAL A 26 -41.62 -31.38 -14.93
C VAL A 26 -40.18 -31.69 -14.56
N PHE A 27 -39.41 -32.45 -15.41
CA PHE A 27 -38.00 -32.76 -15.14
C PHE A 27 -36.99 -31.78 -15.79
N LEU A 28 -37.42 -30.82 -16.64
CA LEU A 28 -36.55 -29.81 -17.22
C LEU A 28 -36.52 -28.49 -16.49
N SER A 29 -37.25 -28.36 -15.36
CA SER A 29 -37.14 -27.22 -14.45
C SER A 29 -36.24 -27.48 -13.25
N ALA A 30 -35.45 -28.58 -13.26
CA ALA A 30 -34.39 -28.78 -12.28
C ALA A 30 -33.21 -27.88 -12.60
N GLY A 31 -33.32 -26.67 -12.08
CA GLY A 31 -32.18 -25.93 -11.52
C GLY A 31 -30.95 -25.78 -12.42
N ILE A 32 -30.96 -24.85 -13.37
CA ILE A 32 -29.78 -24.04 -13.52
C ILE A 32 -29.69 -23.22 -12.22
N VAL A 33 -29.11 -23.80 -11.18
CA VAL A 33 -28.51 -23.02 -10.11
C VAL A 33 -27.34 -22.32 -10.80
N PHE A 34 -27.56 -21.10 -11.31
CA PHE A 34 -26.46 -20.16 -11.49
C PHE A 34 -25.87 -20.04 -10.09
N SER A 35 -24.78 -20.75 -9.83
CA SER A 35 -23.84 -20.33 -8.82
C SER A 35 -23.55 -18.89 -9.19
N ALA A 36 -24.10 -17.93 -8.49
CA ALA A 36 -23.66 -16.57 -8.59
C ALA A 36 -22.19 -16.65 -8.24
N GLU A 37 -21.34 -16.52 -9.27
CA GLU A 37 -19.91 -16.41 -9.11
C GLU A 37 -19.72 -15.28 -8.12
N THR A 38 -19.21 -15.57 -6.94
CA THR A 38 -19.02 -14.56 -5.90
C THR A 38 -18.10 -13.51 -6.48
N ARG A 39 -18.67 -12.34 -6.79
CA ARG A 39 -17.86 -11.22 -7.28
C ARG A 39 -16.89 -10.86 -6.17
N GLU A 40 -15.62 -10.90 -6.45
CA GLU A 40 -14.57 -10.63 -5.47
C GLU A 40 -13.52 -9.67 -5.99
N LEU A 41 -12.75 -9.12 -5.08
CA LEU A 41 -11.60 -8.25 -5.33
C LEU A 41 -10.47 -8.64 -4.39
N ASN A 42 -9.32 -8.97 -4.93
CA ASN A 42 -8.16 -9.43 -4.18
C ASN A 42 -7.07 -8.36 -4.19
N ILE A 43 -6.73 -7.84 -3.01
CA ILE A 43 -5.82 -6.71 -2.83
C ILE A 43 -4.62 -7.13 -2.00
N TRP A 44 -3.42 -6.90 -2.51
CA TRP A 44 -2.20 -6.95 -1.70
C TRP A 44 -1.78 -5.54 -1.30
N THR A 45 -1.74 -5.29 0.00
CA THR A 45 -1.61 -3.93 0.53
C THR A 45 -0.81 -3.89 1.84
N TRP A 46 -0.47 -2.69 2.28
CA TRP A 46 0.04 -2.43 3.62
C TRP A 46 -1.06 -2.69 4.66
N GLY A 47 -0.66 -3.15 5.86
CA GLY A 47 -1.61 -3.57 6.90
C GLY A 47 -2.65 -2.52 7.34
N ILE A 48 -2.46 -1.27 6.97
CA ILE A 48 -3.31 -0.14 7.37
C ILE A 48 -4.27 0.34 6.27
N TYR A 49 -4.09 -0.06 5.01
CA TYR A 49 -4.87 0.49 3.88
C TYR A 49 -6.10 -0.31 3.49
N CYS A 50 -6.41 -1.36 4.24
CA CYS A 50 -7.61 -2.17 4.06
C CYS A 50 -8.42 -2.25 5.37
N PRO A 51 -8.83 -1.10 5.96
CA PRO A 51 -9.58 -1.11 7.20
C PRO A 51 -11.03 -1.58 6.98
N ASP A 52 -11.61 -2.21 8.00
CA ASP A 52 -12.98 -2.77 7.96
C ASP A 52 -14.03 -1.77 7.49
N PHE A 53 -13.92 -0.49 7.86
CA PHE A 53 -14.89 0.50 7.42
C PHE A 53 -14.86 0.75 5.91
N ALA A 54 -13.71 0.58 5.26
CA ALA A 54 -13.57 0.77 3.81
C ALA A 54 -14.09 -0.47 3.07
N THR A 55 -13.72 -1.67 3.52
CA THR A 55 -14.21 -2.93 2.92
C THR A 55 -15.71 -3.07 3.08
N THR A 56 -16.24 -2.87 4.29
CA THR A 56 -17.68 -2.96 4.57
C THR A 56 -18.50 -1.98 3.71
N SER A 57 -18.04 -0.73 3.57
CA SER A 57 -18.76 0.27 2.77
C SER A 57 -18.71 -0.04 1.27
N PHE A 58 -17.59 -0.58 0.79
CA PHE A 58 -17.45 -1.01 -0.60
C PHE A 58 -18.32 -2.23 -0.92
N GLU A 59 -18.27 -3.26 -0.06
CA GLU A 59 -19.05 -4.49 -0.19
C GLU A 59 -20.56 -4.20 -0.18
N ALA A 60 -21.01 -3.34 0.74
CA ALA A 60 -22.40 -2.92 0.82
C ALA A 60 -22.88 -2.16 -0.41
N LYS A 61 -21.98 -1.38 -1.05
CA LYS A 61 -22.32 -0.56 -2.22
C LYS A 61 -22.32 -1.34 -3.53
N TYR A 62 -21.39 -2.27 -3.70
CA TYR A 62 -21.12 -2.88 -5.00
C TYR A 62 -21.42 -4.38 -5.06
N ASP A 63 -21.76 -5.01 -3.92
CA ASP A 63 -21.94 -6.46 -3.81
C ASP A 63 -20.72 -7.24 -4.35
N ILE A 64 -19.52 -6.81 -3.92
CA ILE A 64 -18.22 -7.39 -4.27
C ILE A 64 -17.46 -7.63 -2.98
N LYS A 65 -17.10 -8.88 -2.69
CA LYS A 65 -16.30 -9.24 -1.53
C LYS A 65 -14.86 -8.75 -1.67
N VAL A 66 -14.30 -8.14 -0.63
CA VAL A 66 -12.91 -7.66 -0.62
C VAL A 66 -12.04 -8.58 0.22
N ASN A 67 -10.99 -9.12 -0.40
CA ASN A 67 -9.99 -9.97 0.26
C ASN A 67 -8.66 -9.22 0.30
N CYS A 68 -8.15 -8.93 1.51
CA CYS A 68 -6.89 -8.21 1.67
C CYS A 68 -5.79 -9.13 2.18
N THR A 69 -4.65 -9.11 1.51
CA THR A 69 -3.40 -9.76 1.94
C THR A 69 -2.37 -8.69 2.23
N PHE A 70 -1.67 -8.83 3.36
CA PHE A 70 -0.76 -7.81 3.83
C PHE A 70 0.71 -8.16 3.58
N TYR A 71 1.51 -7.12 3.34
CA TYR A 71 2.97 -7.19 3.29
C TYR A 71 3.58 -6.04 4.10
N HIS A 72 4.87 -6.14 4.42
CA HIS A 72 5.57 -5.20 5.29
C HIS A 72 6.65 -4.37 4.57
N GLY A 73 6.86 -4.61 3.27
CA GLY A 73 7.87 -3.87 2.50
C GLY A 73 7.74 -4.10 1.00
N ASN A 74 8.21 -3.13 0.21
CA ASN A 74 8.15 -3.20 -1.25
C ASN A 74 8.96 -4.37 -1.83
N GLU A 75 10.08 -4.75 -1.20
CA GLU A 75 10.89 -5.88 -1.60
C GLU A 75 10.20 -7.22 -1.31
N GLU A 76 9.44 -7.30 -0.21
CA GLU A 76 8.59 -8.45 0.08
C GLU A 76 7.49 -8.60 -0.98
N LEU A 77 6.81 -7.49 -1.31
CA LEU A 77 5.81 -7.46 -2.38
C LEU A 77 6.41 -7.93 -3.70
N TRP A 78 7.57 -7.39 -4.07
CA TRP A 78 8.29 -7.79 -5.29
C TRP A 78 8.60 -9.28 -5.30
N ALA A 79 9.15 -9.81 -4.21
CA ALA A 79 9.52 -11.22 -4.09
C ALA A 79 8.30 -12.15 -4.17
N LYS A 80 7.21 -11.81 -3.48
CA LYS A 80 5.95 -12.57 -3.52
C LYS A 80 5.36 -12.65 -4.92
N LEU A 81 5.31 -11.52 -5.66
CA LEU A 81 4.80 -11.50 -7.02
C LEU A 81 5.64 -12.34 -7.99
N HIS A 82 6.98 -12.37 -7.81
CA HIS A 82 7.87 -13.18 -8.64
C HIS A 82 7.87 -14.68 -8.26
N ALA A 83 7.54 -15.01 -7.01
CA ALA A 83 7.37 -16.41 -6.61
C ALA A 83 6.09 -17.04 -7.15
N GLY A 84 5.20 -16.23 -7.68
CA GLY A 84 3.89 -16.61 -8.17
C GLY A 84 2.78 -16.16 -7.23
N HIS A 85 1.65 -15.79 -7.80
CA HIS A 85 0.45 -15.39 -7.09
C HIS A 85 -0.79 -16.00 -7.76
N GLU A 86 -1.80 -16.27 -6.97
CA GLU A 86 -3.12 -16.63 -7.46
C GLU A 86 -4.05 -15.42 -7.28
N SER A 87 -4.75 -15.04 -8.36
CA SER A 87 -5.87 -14.09 -8.30
C SER A 87 -5.60 -12.82 -7.49
N VAL A 88 -4.64 -11.99 -7.88
CA VAL A 88 -4.41 -10.65 -7.30
C VAL A 88 -4.85 -9.60 -8.30
N ASP A 89 -5.64 -8.62 -7.86
CA ASP A 89 -6.15 -7.56 -8.74
C ASP A 89 -5.38 -6.25 -8.54
N ILE A 90 -5.20 -5.84 -7.29
CA ILE A 90 -4.57 -4.57 -6.92
C ILE A 90 -3.37 -4.82 -6.01
N ILE A 91 -2.32 -4.06 -6.26
CA ILE A 91 -1.21 -3.88 -5.34
C ILE A 91 -1.06 -2.40 -4.98
N GLN A 92 -0.47 -2.11 -3.81
CA GLN A 92 -0.28 -0.74 -3.33
C GLN A 92 1.20 -0.41 -3.04
N PRO A 93 2.07 -0.44 -4.05
CA PRO A 93 3.49 -0.14 -3.86
C PRO A 93 3.75 1.35 -3.67
N SER A 94 4.91 1.68 -3.09
CA SER A 94 5.40 3.05 -3.04
C SER A 94 5.91 3.53 -4.42
N ASN A 95 5.95 4.83 -4.62
CA ASN A 95 6.27 5.50 -5.89
C ASN A 95 7.55 5.00 -6.58
N HIS A 96 8.60 4.71 -5.83
CA HIS A 96 9.88 4.25 -6.37
C HIS A 96 9.82 2.86 -7.02
N MET A 97 8.76 2.08 -6.76
CA MET A 97 8.58 0.74 -7.32
C MET A 97 7.79 0.70 -8.63
N ILE A 98 7.04 1.74 -8.95
CA ILE A 98 6.12 1.74 -10.10
C ILE A 98 6.85 1.45 -11.41
N HIS A 99 7.96 2.13 -11.67
CA HIS A 99 8.73 1.91 -12.89
C HIS A 99 9.30 0.49 -12.98
N ARG A 100 9.69 -0.09 -11.84
CA ARG A 100 10.18 -1.48 -11.77
C ARG A 100 9.09 -2.47 -12.13
N PHE A 101 7.90 -2.35 -11.52
CA PHE A 101 6.75 -3.22 -11.81
C PHE A 101 6.26 -3.06 -13.25
N ALA A 102 6.18 -1.83 -13.78
CA ALA A 102 5.74 -1.57 -15.15
C ALA A 102 6.73 -2.14 -16.19
N LYS A 103 8.05 -1.93 -15.99
CA LYS A 103 9.08 -2.48 -16.89
C LYS A 103 9.14 -4.01 -16.88
N ALA A 104 8.82 -4.62 -15.75
CA ALA A 104 8.71 -6.09 -15.62
C ALA A 104 7.40 -6.66 -16.18
N GLY A 105 6.45 -5.82 -16.59
CA GLY A 105 5.14 -6.25 -17.10
C GLY A 105 4.21 -6.79 -16.02
N VAL A 106 4.50 -6.54 -14.75
CA VAL A 106 3.70 -7.01 -13.61
C VAL A 106 2.39 -6.22 -13.48
N ILE A 107 2.44 -4.92 -13.76
CA ILE A 107 1.28 -4.03 -13.71
C ILE A 107 0.94 -3.50 -15.10
N GLU A 108 -0.32 -3.18 -15.32
CA GLU A 108 -0.79 -2.61 -16.58
C GLU A 108 -1.03 -1.09 -16.49
N PRO A 109 -1.09 -0.37 -17.63
CA PRO A 109 -1.51 1.01 -17.66
C PRO A 109 -2.94 1.17 -17.17
N ILE A 110 -3.17 2.20 -16.36
CA ILE A 110 -4.48 2.53 -15.79
C ILE A 110 -5.22 3.50 -16.70
N ASP A 111 -6.50 3.19 -16.97
CA ASP A 111 -7.44 4.08 -17.61
C ASP A 111 -8.07 5.01 -16.55
N ILE A 112 -7.55 6.25 -16.45
CA ILE A 112 -8.02 7.22 -15.45
C ILE A 112 -9.45 7.70 -15.70
N ASP A 113 -9.99 7.55 -16.91
CA ASP A 113 -11.36 7.93 -17.22
C ASP A 113 -12.38 7.01 -16.53
N LYS A 114 -11.95 5.80 -16.14
CA LYS A 114 -12.72 4.87 -15.29
C LYS A 114 -12.72 5.23 -13.81
N ILE A 115 -11.99 6.28 -13.40
CA ILE A 115 -11.82 6.69 -12.00
C ILE A 115 -12.26 8.16 -11.85
N PRO A 116 -13.57 8.47 -11.81
CA PRO A 116 -14.07 9.85 -11.69
C PRO A 116 -13.43 10.66 -10.55
N ASN A 117 -13.21 10.03 -9.38
CA ASN A 117 -12.61 10.69 -8.21
C ASN A 117 -11.12 11.04 -8.39
N TYR A 118 -10.46 10.57 -9.47
CA TYR A 118 -9.12 11.03 -9.83
C TYR A 118 -9.08 12.56 -10.07
N ALA A 119 -10.18 13.14 -10.52
CA ALA A 119 -10.30 14.59 -10.67
C ALA A 119 -10.13 15.38 -9.36
N GLY A 120 -10.44 14.77 -8.22
CA GLY A 120 -10.29 15.34 -6.87
C GLY A 120 -8.87 15.32 -6.31
N LEU A 121 -7.89 14.70 -6.98
CA LEU A 121 -6.52 14.69 -6.50
C LEU A 121 -5.89 16.09 -6.57
N SER A 122 -5.05 16.41 -5.59
CA SER A 122 -4.21 17.62 -5.61
C SER A 122 -3.28 17.61 -6.83
N LYS A 123 -3.08 18.79 -7.42
CA LYS A 123 -2.40 18.95 -8.72
C LYS A 123 -1.03 18.30 -8.79
N GLY A 124 -0.25 18.36 -7.70
CA GLY A 124 1.11 17.79 -7.64
C GLY A 124 1.18 16.28 -7.74
N PHE A 125 0.07 15.57 -7.49
CA PHE A 125 0.00 14.11 -7.58
C PHE A 125 -0.52 13.60 -8.94
N LYS A 126 -1.10 14.48 -9.77
CA LYS A 126 -1.62 14.09 -11.08
C LYS A 126 -0.47 14.05 -12.10
N LYS A 127 -0.38 12.96 -12.87
CA LYS A 127 0.59 12.80 -13.97
C LYS A 127 2.03 13.12 -13.56
N ALA A 128 2.42 12.73 -12.36
CA ALA A 128 3.79 12.87 -11.89
C ALA A 128 4.71 11.82 -12.54
N ASP A 129 6.00 12.14 -12.69
CA ASP A 129 6.96 11.27 -13.39
C ASP A 129 7.05 9.86 -12.81
N TYR A 130 6.84 9.71 -11.50
CA TYR A 130 6.90 8.42 -10.83
C TYR A 130 5.73 7.48 -11.18
N ASN A 131 4.62 7.97 -11.74
CA ASN A 131 3.48 7.14 -12.19
C ASN A 131 3.39 7.01 -13.73
N ILE A 132 4.29 7.65 -14.47
CA ILE A 132 4.31 7.61 -15.94
C ILE A 132 5.49 6.80 -16.45
N VAL A 133 5.22 5.76 -17.23
CA VAL A 133 6.24 4.96 -17.92
C VAL A 133 5.89 4.91 -19.41
N ASN A 134 6.82 5.31 -20.28
CA ASN A 134 6.61 5.36 -21.73
C ASN A 134 5.32 6.13 -22.12
N ASN A 135 5.10 7.30 -21.52
CA ASN A 135 3.93 8.17 -21.72
C ASN A 135 2.57 7.52 -21.34
N ARG A 136 2.57 6.45 -20.57
CA ARG A 136 1.35 5.79 -20.06
C ARG A 136 1.34 5.82 -18.54
N GLN A 137 0.18 6.07 -17.95
CA GLN A 137 0.02 6.05 -16.49
C GLN A 137 -0.18 4.62 -16.01
N TYR A 138 0.58 4.20 -14.99
CA TYR A 138 0.57 2.83 -14.45
C TYR A 138 0.06 2.74 -13.01
N SER A 139 -0.15 3.87 -12.36
CA SER A 139 -0.60 3.89 -10.97
C SER A 139 -1.41 5.14 -10.66
N VAL A 140 -2.16 5.08 -9.58
CA VAL A 140 -2.93 6.20 -9.03
C VAL A 140 -2.44 6.49 -7.62
N PRO A 141 -1.88 7.67 -7.34
CA PRO A 141 -1.50 8.08 -6.00
C PRO A 141 -2.68 7.98 -5.02
N TYR A 142 -2.39 7.55 -3.79
CA TYR A 142 -3.41 7.35 -2.78
C TYR A 142 -3.10 8.07 -1.48
N THR A 143 -2.03 7.68 -0.81
CA THR A 143 -1.55 8.26 0.44
C THR A 143 -0.12 8.75 0.27
N PHE A 144 0.28 9.67 1.12
CA PHE A 144 1.67 10.14 1.15
C PHE A 144 2.07 10.48 2.58
N GLY A 145 3.35 10.48 2.82
CA GLY A 145 3.95 10.82 4.09
C GLY A 145 5.47 10.87 3.99
N LEU A 146 6.11 10.87 5.13
CA LEU A 146 7.56 10.93 5.21
C LEU A 146 8.11 9.96 6.26
N MET A 147 9.36 9.58 6.07
CA MET A 147 10.17 8.92 7.09
C MET A 147 10.90 10.00 7.87
N GLY A 148 10.41 10.30 9.08
CA GLY A 148 10.97 11.31 9.98
C GLY A 148 11.68 10.72 11.18
N LEU A 149 12.15 11.60 12.05
CA LEU A 149 12.76 11.26 13.33
C LEU A 149 11.73 11.40 14.45
N ALA A 150 11.28 10.28 15.00
CA ALA A 150 10.32 10.26 16.10
C ALA A 150 11.03 10.12 17.46
N TYR A 151 10.47 10.76 18.47
CA TYR A 151 11.03 10.72 19.83
C TYR A 151 9.94 10.83 20.90
N ARG A 152 10.25 10.40 22.12
CA ARG A 152 9.38 10.54 23.29
C ARG A 152 9.60 11.90 23.97
N THR A 153 8.54 12.70 24.03
CA THR A 153 8.57 14.07 24.60
C THR A 153 8.61 14.08 26.13
N ASP A 154 8.18 13.01 26.78
CA ASP A 154 8.25 12.84 28.22
C ASP A 154 9.69 12.49 28.70
N ILE A 155 10.56 12.01 27.82
CA ILE A 155 11.95 11.65 28.09
C ILE A 155 12.91 12.69 27.49
N ILE A 156 12.81 12.93 26.18
CA ILE A 156 13.69 13.87 25.45
C ILE A 156 13.03 15.26 25.45
N LYS A 157 13.52 16.14 26.28
CA LYS A 157 12.92 17.48 26.53
C LYS A 157 13.27 18.50 25.44
N THR A 158 14.41 18.35 24.80
CA THR A 158 14.83 19.19 23.68
C THR A 158 14.63 18.44 22.37
N PRO A 159 13.73 18.89 21.48
CA PRO A 159 13.50 18.23 20.20
C PRO A 159 14.81 18.02 19.42
N PRO A 160 15.09 16.80 18.92
CA PRO A 160 16.25 16.56 18.08
C PRO A 160 16.07 17.28 16.73
N THR A 161 17.16 17.81 16.17
CA THR A 161 17.12 18.59 14.92
C THR A 161 17.85 17.91 13.77
N SER A 162 18.48 16.77 14.01
CA SER A 162 19.34 16.07 13.07
C SER A 162 19.13 14.55 13.18
N TRP A 163 19.24 13.83 12.07
CA TRP A 163 19.35 12.37 12.08
C TRP A 163 20.47 11.85 12.97
N GLY A 164 21.50 12.68 13.19
CA GLY A 164 22.62 12.35 14.08
C GLY A 164 22.21 11.98 15.49
N ALA A 165 21.02 12.36 15.95
CA ALA A 165 20.47 11.95 17.24
C ALA A 165 20.32 10.42 17.39
N LEU A 166 20.11 9.67 16.29
CA LEU A 166 20.11 8.20 16.32
C LEU A 166 21.49 7.61 16.67
N TRP A 167 22.58 8.36 16.41
CA TRP A 167 23.97 7.96 16.74
C TRP A 167 24.46 8.55 18.05
N ASP A 168 23.59 9.25 18.81
CA ASP A 168 23.96 9.80 20.11
C ASP A 168 24.04 8.67 21.15
N LYS A 169 25.23 8.55 21.79
CA LYS A 169 25.50 7.54 22.81
C LYS A 169 24.63 7.68 24.07
N HIS A 170 24.05 8.86 24.31
CA HIS A 170 23.11 9.08 25.41
C HIS A 170 21.85 8.22 25.29
N TYR A 171 21.46 7.88 24.08
CA TYR A 171 20.29 7.03 23.83
C TYR A 171 20.63 5.54 23.65
N LYS A 172 21.89 5.13 23.90
CA LYS A 172 22.31 3.73 23.75
C LYS A 172 21.38 2.78 24.51
N GLY A 173 20.89 1.77 23.79
CA GLY A 173 19.93 0.78 24.31
C GLY A 173 18.47 1.26 24.27
N HIS A 174 18.22 2.47 23.77
CA HIS A 174 16.87 3.03 23.58
C HIS A 174 16.65 3.60 22.19
N VAL A 175 17.49 3.24 21.23
CA VAL A 175 17.33 3.61 19.83
C VAL A 175 16.63 2.49 19.09
N GLY A 176 15.54 2.82 18.39
CA GLY A 176 14.91 1.98 17.40
C GLY A 176 15.40 2.33 15.98
N PHE A 177 15.39 1.38 15.06
CA PHE A 177 15.67 1.66 13.66
C PHE A 177 14.93 0.71 12.74
N THR A 178 14.57 1.14 11.55
CA THR A 178 13.89 0.28 10.56
C THR A 178 14.77 -0.89 10.12
N ASP A 179 14.18 -2.06 9.91
CA ASP A 179 14.84 -3.23 9.28
C ASP A 179 14.48 -3.32 7.75
N LEU A 180 13.90 -2.26 7.19
CA LEU A 180 13.67 -2.16 5.75
C LEU A 180 14.93 -1.60 5.07
N PRO A 181 15.55 -2.36 4.15
CA PRO A 181 16.87 -2.01 3.59
C PRO A 181 16.93 -0.65 2.91
N VAL A 182 15.93 -0.32 2.11
CA VAL A 182 15.87 0.93 1.35
C VAL A 182 15.74 2.11 2.32
N ASP A 183 14.81 2.02 3.28
CA ASP A 183 14.58 3.07 4.28
C ASP A 183 15.82 3.28 5.16
N ALA A 184 16.41 2.20 5.66
CA ALA A 184 17.62 2.26 6.48
C ALA A 184 18.79 2.93 5.73
N CYS A 185 18.98 2.60 4.45
CA CYS A 185 19.99 3.22 3.62
C CYS A 185 19.67 4.70 3.33
N PHE A 186 18.41 5.05 3.09
CA PHE A 186 18.01 6.43 2.81
C PHE A 186 18.15 7.34 4.04
N VAL A 187 17.70 6.92 5.21
CA VAL A 187 17.91 7.65 6.46
C VAL A 187 19.40 7.88 6.70
N THR A 188 20.21 6.83 6.52
CA THR A 188 21.67 6.94 6.70
C THR A 188 22.32 7.85 5.66
N ALA A 189 21.89 7.79 4.40
CA ALA A 189 22.36 8.66 3.34
C ALA A 189 22.02 10.13 3.62
N LYS A 190 20.79 10.40 4.12
CA LYS A 190 20.39 11.76 4.53
C LYS A 190 21.28 12.28 5.66
N TYR A 191 21.54 11.48 6.69
CA TYR A 191 22.49 11.84 7.75
C TYR A 191 23.89 12.16 7.24
N LEU A 192 24.34 11.47 6.20
CA LEU A 192 25.61 11.74 5.53
C LEU A 192 25.52 12.91 4.51
N SER A 193 24.41 13.65 4.47
CA SER A 193 24.15 14.75 3.54
C SER A 193 24.27 14.34 2.06
N MET A 194 23.97 13.07 1.76
CA MET A 194 23.95 12.57 0.39
C MET A 194 22.66 12.93 -0.32
N ASP A 195 22.76 13.22 -1.61
CA ASP A 195 21.59 13.41 -2.48
C ASP A 195 20.96 12.03 -2.81
N ILE A 196 19.87 11.70 -2.13
CA ILE A 196 19.18 10.40 -2.32
C ILE A 196 18.54 10.29 -3.72
N ALA A 197 18.20 11.39 -4.37
CA ALA A 197 17.69 11.37 -5.74
C ALA A 197 18.73 10.90 -6.77
N LYS A 198 20.00 10.91 -6.39
CA LYS A 198 21.12 10.49 -7.23
C LYS A 198 21.85 9.25 -6.71
N LEU A 199 21.20 8.43 -5.87
CA LEU A 199 21.84 7.23 -5.33
C LEU A 199 22.27 6.23 -6.41
N ASP A 200 21.54 6.11 -7.51
CA ASP A 200 21.89 5.22 -8.63
C ASP A 200 23.27 5.53 -9.23
N ALA A 201 23.62 6.81 -9.32
CA ALA A 201 24.93 7.19 -9.84
C ALA A 201 26.03 6.78 -8.85
N ASP A 202 26.92 5.89 -9.29
CA ASP A 202 28.05 5.37 -8.50
C ASP A 202 27.66 4.76 -7.16
N ILE A 203 26.61 3.92 -7.17
CA ILE A 203 26.01 3.30 -5.97
C ILE A 203 27.05 2.55 -5.13
N ASP A 204 28.01 1.84 -5.75
CA ASP A 204 29.01 1.06 -5.01
C ASP A 204 29.93 1.93 -4.13
N ALA A 205 30.33 3.12 -4.63
CA ALA A 205 31.08 4.08 -3.83
C ALA A 205 30.24 4.69 -2.70
N LYS A 206 28.96 4.99 -2.96
CA LYS A 206 28.04 5.59 -1.98
C LYS A 206 27.66 4.62 -0.88
N LEU A 207 27.52 3.33 -1.17
CA LEU A 207 27.19 2.32 -0.16
C LEU A 207 28.31 2.10 0.88
N LYS A 208 29.58 2.40 0.56
CA LYS A 208 30.70 2.23 1.51
C LYS A 208 30.50 3.04 2.80
N PRO A 209 30.34 4.40 2.74
CA PRO A 209 30.10 5.20 3.94
C PRO A 209 28.76 4.92 4.61
N ILE A 210 27.71 4.54 3.86
CA ILE A 210 26.42 4.14 4.41
C ILE A 210 26.60 2.88 5.27
N LYS A 211 27.28 1.83 4.76
CA LYS A 211 27.59 0.60 5.51
C LYS A 211 28.37 0.90 6.78
N ALA A 212 29.41 1.73 6.70
CA ALA A 212 30.21 2.12 7.86
C ALA A 212 29.34 2.79 8.93
N LYS A 213 28.46 3.72 8.52
CA LYS A 213 27.60 4.45 9.44
C LYS A 213 26.51 3.55 10.07
N ILE A 214 25.97 2.56 9.35
CA ILE A 214 25.06 1.56 9.90
C ILE A 214 25.76 0.68 10.94
N ARG A 215 27.04 0.31 10.72
CA ARG A 215 27.83 -0.43 11.73
C ARG A 215 28.04 0.38 13.02
N GLU A 216 28.26 1.68 12.91
CA GLU A 216 28.39 2.56 14.09
C GLU A 216 27.07 2.64 14.87
N LEU A 217 25.92 2.50 14.20
CA LEU A 217 24.59 2.54 14.82
C LEU A 217 24.28 1.23 15.58
N ASN A 218 24.71 0.08 15.08
CA ASN A 218 24.35 -1.24 15.63
C ASN A 218 24.50 -1.37 17.15
N PRO A 219 25.65 -0.98 17.78
CA PRO A 219 25.82 -1.11 19.22
C PRO A 219 24.99 -0.14 20.06
N LEU A 220 24.29 0.81 19.42
CA LEU A 220 23.41 1.78 20.09
C LEU A 220 21.95 1.31 20.10
N LEU A 221 21.58 0.45 19.16
CA LEU A 221 20.21 0.00 19.01
C LEU A 221 19.75 -0.88 20.17
N LEU A 222 18.50 -0.66 20.61
CA LEU A 222 17.74 -1.67 21.32
C LEU A 222 17.28 -2.73 20.30
N LYS A 223 16.70 -2.28 19.19
CA LYS A 223 16.10 -3.19 18.21
C LYS A 223 15.97 -2.57 16.82
N ARG A 224 16.02 -3.44 15.81
CA ARG A 224 15.51 -3.18 14.47
C ARG A 224 14.10 -3.75 14.34
N PHE A 225 13.15 -2.94 13.93
CA PHE A 225 11.76 -3.34 13.76
C PHE A 225 11.43 -3.55 12.28
N LYS A 226 10.52 -4.50 12.03
CA LYS A 226 10.07 -4.87 10.68
C LYS A 226 8.69 -4.33 10.34
N SER A 227 7.92 -3.92 11.33
CA SER A 227 6.57 -3.41 11.13
C SER A 227 6.33 -2.14 11.96
N LEU A 228 5.38 -1.33 11.47
CA LEU A 228 4.93 -0.11 12.17
C LEU A 228 4.32 -0.44 13.55
N GLU A 229 3.62 -1.57 13.67
CA GLU A 229 3.05 -2.00 14.95
C GLU A 229 4.12 -2.34 15.99
N GLU A 230 5.21 -2.99 15.58
CA GLU A 230 6.35 -3.26 16.45
C GLU A 230 7.00 -1.96 16.92
N MET A 231 7.25 -1.02 16.03
CA MET A 231 7.78 0.31 16.33
C MET A 231 6.88 1.07 17.31
N LYS A 232 5.56 1.10 17.03
CA LYS A 232 4.56 1.72 17.88
C LYS A 232 4.60 1.16 19.31
N ASN A 233 4.62 -0.17 19.44
CA ASN A 233 4.63 -0.82 20.76
C ASN A 233 5.89 -0.49 21.54
N LEU A 234 7.06 -0.48 20.91
CA LEU A 234 8.34 -0.12 21.54
C LEU A 234 8.37 1.35 21.99
N LEU A 235 7.82 2.27 21.18
CA LEU A 235 7.68 3.67 21.57
C LEU A 235 6.68 3.85 22.72
N ALA A 236 5.52 3.20 22.64
CA ALA A 236 4.46 3.34 23.65
C ALA A 236 4.90 2.78 25.00
N SER A 237 5.63 1.66 25.03
CA SER A 237 6.19 1.08 26.26
C SER A 237 7.33 1.94 26.87
N GLY A 238 7.99 2.78 26.06
CA GLY A 238 9.18 3.54 26.46
C GLY A 238 10.48 2.74 26.38
N ASP A 239 10.46 1.56 25.76
CA ASP A 239 11.68 0.76 25.52
C ASP A 239 12.60 1.49 24.54
N ILE A 240 12.05 2.10 23.49
CA ILE A 240 12.79 3.01 22.63
C ILE A 240 12.33 4.46 22.90
N TRP A 241 13.29 5.40 22.85
CA TRP A 241 13.08 6.81 23.10
C TRP A 241 13.13 7.63 21.81
N ILE A 242 13.86 7.12 20.82
CA ILE A 242 14.11 7.78 19.55
C ILE A 242 14.23 6.75 18.43
N THR A 243 13.68 7.06 17.25
CA THR A 243 13.66 6.12 16.11
C THR A 243 13.41 6.85 14.80
N SER A 244 13.79 6.21 13.68
CA SER A 244 13.19 6.53 12.38
C SER A 244 11.74 6.05 12.35
N ALA A 245 10.80 6.84 11.87
CA ALA A 245 9.39 6.47 11.87
C ALA A 245 8.62 7.13 10.72
N ASP A 246 7.57 6.45 10.25
CA ASP A 246 6.58 7.05 9.39
C ASP A 246 5.71 8.03 10.17
N ASP A 247 5.46 9.18 9.57
CA ASP A 247 4.68 10.26 10.15
C ASP A 247 3.25 9.85 10.54
N GLY A 248 2.55 9.12 9.68
CA GLY A 248 1.17 8.71 9.94
C GLY A 248 1.00 7.89 11.21
N MET A 249 1.92 6.97 11.52
CA MET A 249 1.88 6.22 12.77
C MET A 249 2.12 7.12 13.98
N ILE A 250 3.04 8.06 13.89
CA ILE A 250 3.31 9.01 14.99
C ILE A 250 2.13 9.96 15.18
N HIS A 251 1.53 10.47 14.09
CA HIS A 251 0.31 11.27 14.17
C HIS A 251 -0.82 10.52 14.88
N LYS A 252 -1.01 9.23 14.54
CA LYS A 252 -2.00 8.38 15.22
C LYS A 252 -1.69 8.22 16.71
N MET A 253 -0.44 8.00 17.09
CA MET A 253 -0.02 7.90 18.49
C MET A 253 -0.27 9.22 19.24
N GLN A 254 -0.01 10.39 18.63
CA GLN A 254 -0.31 11.70 19.19
C GLN A 254 -1.82 11.90 19.42
N LEU A 255 -2.65 11.48 18.44
CA LEU A 255 -4.11 11.53 18.57
C LEU A 255 -4.63 10.64 19.71
N ASP A 256 -3.95 9.51 19.95
CA ASP A 256 -4.24 8.61 21.06
C ASP A 256 -3.65 9.10 22.41
N GLY A 257 -3.08 10.33 22.45
CA GLY A 257 -2.54 10.96 23.66
C GLY A 257 -1.17 10.43 24.10
N GLN A 258 -0.45 9.74 23.23
CA GLN A 258 0.91 9.27 23.54
C GLN A 258 1.91 10.43 23.50
N PRO A 259 2.89 10.45 24.42
CA PRO A 259 3.88 11.53 24.51
C PRO A 259 5.00 11.33 23.46
N VAL A 260 4.66 11.40 22.19
CA VAL A 260 5.58 11.26 21.07
C VAL A 260 5.44 12.42 20.09
N GLU A 261 6.53 12.78 19.45
CA GLU A 261 6.55 13.75 18.35
C GLU A 261 7.45 13.26 17.22
N LEU A 262 7.20 13.80 16.04
CA LEU A 262 8.02 13.59 14.86
C LEU A 262 8.59 14.94 14.40
N VAL A 263 9.85 14.94 14.04
CA VAL A 263 10.53 16.11 13.45
C VAL A 263 11.07 15.77 12.06
N VAL A 264 11.12 16.77 11.19
CA VAL A 264 11.84 16.75 9.93
C VAL A 264 13.27 17.26 10.20
N PRO A 265 14.28 16.37 10.22
CA PRO A 265 15.65 16.77 10.51
C PRO A 265 16.20 17.81 9.52
N SER A 266 17.25 18.52 9.92
CA SER A 266 17.88 19.56 9.11
C SER A 266 18.41 19.04 7.77
N GLU A 267 18.82 17.77 7.72
CA GLU A 267 19.27 17.08 6.51
C GLU A 267 18.10 16.69 5.58
N GLY A 268 16.87 16.83 6.05
CA GLY A 268 15.65 16.49 5.37
C GLY A 268 15.26 15.01 5.47
N CYS A 269 14.09 14.69 4.95
CA CYS A 269 13.47 13.38 4.97
C CYS A 269 13.20 12.84 3.57
N ALA A 270 13.16 11.52 3.44
CA ALA A 270 12.53 10.89 2.29
C ALA A 270 11.00 10.96 2.44
N ALA A 271 10.34 11.40 1.37
CA ALA A 271 8.89 11.38 1.25
C ALA A 271 8.47 10.18 0.38
N TRP A 272 7.48 9.45 0.84
CA TRP A 272 6.89 8.33 0.11
C TRP A 272 5.48 8.68 -0.38
N ILE A 273 5.08 8.00 -1.45
CA ILE A 273 3.72 8.12 -2.02
C ILE A 273 3.30 6.72 -2.39
N ASP A 274 2.36 6.16 -1.63
CA ASP A 274 1.81 4.85 -1.94
C ASP A 274 0.69 4.98 -2.97
N GLN A 275 0.60 4.00 -3.85
CA GLN A 275 -0.21 4.10 -5.05
C GLN A 275 -0.98 2.82 -5.31
N PHE A 276 -2.16 2.93 -5.85
CA PHE A 276 -2.85 1.80 -6.45
C PHE A 276 -2.22 1.47 -7.80
N ALA A 277 -1.96 0.20 -8.04
CA ALA A 277 -1.61 -0.35 -9.34
C ALA A 277 -2.41 -1.63 -9.59
N ILE A 278 -2.85 -1.84 -10.84
CA ILE A 278 -3.62 -3.01 -11.25
C ILE A 278 -2.65 -4.00 -11.91
N LEU A 279 -2.72 -5.29 -11.53
CA LEU A 279 -1.90 -6.31 -12.14
C LEU A 279 -2.31 -6.53 -13.61
N ALA A 280 -1.33 -6.85 -14.46
CA ALA A 280 -1.56 -7.08 -15.89
C ALA A 280 -2.50 -8.27 -16.13
N ASP A 281 -2.42 -9.30 -15.27
CA ASP A 281 -3.23 -10.51 -15.27
C ASP A 281 -4.39 -10.50 -14.25
N ALA A 282 -4.72 -9.33 -13.69
CA ALA A 282 -5.82 -9.17 -12.75
C ALA A 282 -7.13 -9.77 -13.30
N PRO A 283 -7.77 -10.70 -12.60
CA PRO A 283 -9.02 -11.31 -13.08
C PRO A 283 -10.23 -10.39 -12.92
N HIS A 284 -10.22 -9.47 -11.93
CA HIS A 284 -11.40 -8.64 -11.59
C HIS A 284 -11.15 -7.13 -11.81
N LYS A 285 -10.65 -6.76 -12.99
CA LYS A 285 -10.24 -5.37 -13.33
C LYS A 285 -11.33 -4.32 -13.10
N GLU A 286 -12.59 -4.62 -13.44
CA GLU A 286 -13.69 -3.67 -13.21
C GLU A 286 -13.92 -3.43 -11.70
N ALA A 287 -13.81 -4.46 -10.86
CA ALA A 287 -13.87 -4.31 -9.42
C ALA A 287 -12.68 -3.49 -8.89
N ALA A 288 -11.50 -3.66 -9.49
CA ALA A 288 -10.32 -2.87 -9.15
C ALA A 288 -10.52 -1.37 -9.41
N TYR A 289 -11.08 -0.99 -10.55
CA TYR A 289 -11.41 0.40 -10.86
C TYR A 289 -12.47 0.98 -9.89
N LEU A 290 -13.49 0.20 -9.54
CA LEU A 290 -14.50 0.61 -8.58
C LEU A 290 -13.89 0.84 -7.19
N TRP A 291 -12.99 -0.04 -6.73
CA TRP A 291 -12.29 0.11 -5.46
C TRP A 291 -11.43 1.37 -5.43
N ILE A 292 -10.58 1.56 -6.44
CA ILE A 292 -9.72 2.75 -6.54
C ILE A 292 -10.59 4.02 -6.50
N ASN A 293 -11.66 4.06 -7.29
CA ASN A 293 -12.57 5.19 -7.29
C ASN A 293 -13.25 5.41 -5.93
N HIS A 294 -13.65 4.32 -5.23
CA HIS A 294 -14.24 4.39 -3.90
C HIS A 294 -13.26 4.98 -2.88
N MET A 295 -12.02 4.49 -2.84
CA MET A 295 -11.00 4.94 -1.90
C MET A 295 -10.57 6.39 -2.14
N LEU A 296 -10.69 6.89 -3.35
CA LEU A 296 -10.39 8.29 -3.71
C LEU A 296 -11.57 9.25 -3.48
N SER A 297 -12.74 8.77 -3.05
CA SER A 297 -13.86 9.68 -2.77
C SER A 297 -13.53 10.60 -1.59
N PRO A 298 -14.02 11.86 -1.56
CA PRO A 298 -13.77 12.79 -0.45
C PRO A 298 -14.19 12.22 0.91
N GLU A 299 -15.31 11.48 0.94
CA GLU A 299 -15.81 10.83 2.16
C GLU A 299 -14.83 9.78 2.68
N MET A 300 -14.40 8.85 1.84
CA MET A 300 -13.47 7.79 2.23
C MET A 300 -12.10 8.37 2.58
N ALA A 301 -11.60 9.32 1.78
CA ALA A 301 -10.39 10.05 2.03
C ALA A 301 -10.37 10.73 3.41
N SER A 302 -11.47 11.41 3.78
CA SER A 302 -11.63 12.02 5.10
C SER A 302 -11.61 10.99 6.23
N GLN A 303 -12.29 9.85 6.05
CA GLN A 303 -12.26 8.76 7.04
C GLN A 303 -10.86 8.17 7.20
N MET A 304 -10.12 8.00 6.11
CA MET A 304 -8.73 7.50 6.15
C MET A 304 -7.84 8.42 6.96
N ILE A 305 -7.86 9.73 6.72
CA ILE A 305 -7.07 10.68 7.51
C ILE A 305 -7.42 10.58 9.00
N GLN A 306 -8.70 10.64 9.33
CA GLN A 306 -9.16 10.72 10.72
C GLN A 306 -8.94 9.43 11.51
N LYS A 307 -9.08 8.26 10.87
CA LYS A 307 -9.03 6.96 11.56
C LYS A 307 -7.65 6.29 11.48
N ILE A 308 -6.92 6.53 10.41
CA ILE A 308 -5.62 5.88 10.14
C ILE A 308 -4.45 6.81 10.42
N GLY A 309 -4.64 8.14 10.32
CA GLY A 309 -3.59 9.11 10.63
C GLY A 309 -2.66 9.44 9.46
N TYR A 310 -2.98 8.97 8.25
CA TYR A 310 -2.17 9.23 7.05
C TYR A 310 -2.84 10.26 6.15
N MET A 311 -2.03 11.16 5.58
CA MET A 311 -2.50 12.10 4.58
C MET A 311 -2.83 11.38 3.28
N VAL A 312 -3.89 11.83 2.65
CA VAL A 312 -4.35 11.33 1.35
C VAL A 312 -4.20 12.40 0.27
N VAL A 313 -4.12 11.96 -0.97
CA VAL A 313 -3.94 12.88 -2.12
C VAL A 313 -5.20 13.63 -2.53
N ASN A 314 -6.35 13.35 -1.91
CA ASN A 314 -7.61 14.06 -2.18
C ASN A 314 -7.56 15.48 -1.61
N LYS A 315 -7.72 16.49 -2.47
CA LYS A 315 -7.60 17.90 -2.12
C LYS A 315 -8.67 18.35 -1.13
N GLU A 316 -9.93 18.01 -1.39
CA GLU A 316 -11.06 18.41 -0.54
C GLU A 316 -10.93 17.85 0.87
N ALA A 317 -10.59 16.56 0.99
CA ALA A 317 -10.37 15.92 2.28
C ALA A 317 -9.21 16.54 3.06
N SER A 318 -8.11 16.92 2.39
CA SER A 318 -6.95 17.54 3.02
C SER A 318 -7.23 18.99 3.48
N GLU A 319 -8.01 19.74 2.70
CA GLU A 319 -8.39 21.14 3.04
C GLU A 319 -9.47 21.21 4.14
N ALA A 320 -10.26 20.14 4.31
CA ALA A 320 -11.34 20.06 5.30
C ALA A 320 -10.89 19.45 6.65
N LEU A 321 -9.58 19.36 6.92
CA LEU A 321 -9.06 18.78 8.16
C LEU A 321 -9.55 19.55 9.38
N PRO A 322 -10.07 18.86 10.42
CA PRO A 322 -10.29 19.46 11.73
C PRO A 322 -9.01 20.12 12.27
N ALA A 323 -9.14 21.25 12.99
CA ALA A 323 -8.00 22.04 13.44
C ALA A 323 -6.97 21.25 14.30
N ASN A 324 -7.44 20.30 15.09
CA ASN A 324 -6.56 19.41 15.88
C ASN A 324 -5.73 18.48 14.99
N LEU A 325 -6.30 17.95 13.90
CA LEU A 325 -5.59 17.12 12.93
C LEU A 325 -4.64 17.97 12.07
N ALA A 326 -5.11 19.11 11.58
CA ALA A 326 -4.30 20.02 10.78
C ALA A 326 -3.03 20.43 11.55
N LYS A 327 -3.12 20.68 12.86
CA LYS A 327 -1.97 21.02 13.70
C LYS A 327 -0.90 19.93 13.76
N ILE A 328 -1.29 18.67 13.72
CA ILE A 328 -0.39 17.51 13.83
C ILE A 328 0.14 17.08 12.46
N MET A 329 -0.71 17.14 11.42
CA MET A 329 -0.46 16.52 10.12
C MET A 329 0.04 17.49 9.05
N THR A 330 0.21 18.78 9.35
CA THR A 330 0.75 19.76 8.39
C THR A 330 2.18 20.12 8.71
N TYR A 331 3.00 20.22 7.66
CA TYR A 331 4.38 20.64 7.76
C TYR A 331 4.52 22.11 7.37
N THR A 332 5.46 22.79 7.99
CA THR A 332 5.81 24.16 7.61
C THR A 332 6.43 24.20 6.21
N ASP A 333 6.42 25.36 5.56
CA ASP A 333 7.09 25.53 4.26
C ASP A 333 8.56 25.13 4.31
N ALA A 334 9.25 25.48 5.41
CA ALA A 334 10.66 25.15 5.62
C ALA A 334 10.88 23.62 5.77
N GLU A 335 9.96 22.90 6.37
CA GLU A 335 10.01 21.43 6.45
C GLU A 335 9.70 20.80 5.10
N THR A 336 8.68 21.31 4.41
CA THR A 336 8.30 20.83 3.07
C THR A 336 9.43 20.94 2.07
N LEU A 337 10.21 22.03 2.11
CA LEU A 337 11.39 22.21 1.25
C LEU A 337 12.51 21.19 1.50
N ARG A 338 12.50 20.50 2.65
CA ARG A 338 13.48 19.45 3.00
C ARG A 338 13.01 18.04 2.66
N LEU A 339 11.79 17.89 2.12
CA LEU A 339 11.26 16.60 1.70
C LEU A 339 11.77 16.25 0.31
N VAL A 340 12.29 15.05 0.17
CA VAL A 340 12.76 14.53 -1.12
C VAL A 340 12.02 13.25 -1.42
N PRO A 341 11.27 13.15 -2.51
CA PRO A 341 10.62 11.90 -2.89
C PRO A 341 11.63 10.74 -2.99
N TYR A 342 11.24 9.56 -2.57
CA TYR A 342 12.03 8.35 -2.83
C TYR A 342 12.33 8.27 -4.33
N PRO A 343 13.60 8.14 -4.72
CA PRO A 343 13.96 8.04 -6.13
C PRO A 343 13.47 6.72 -6.71
N THR A 344 13.09 6.74 -7.97
CA THR A 344 12.88 5.50 -8.71
C THR A 344 14.23 4.80 -8.88
N LEU A 345 14.40 3.66 -8.21
CA LEU A 345 15.61 2.86 -8.29
C LEU A 345 15.51 1.85 -9.43
N ASP A 346 16.58 1.66 -10.18
CA ASP A 346 16.65 0.52 -11.08
C ASP A 346 16.81 -0.79 -10.29
N PRO A 347 16.42 -1.96 -10.84
CA PRO A 347 16.45 -3.22 -10.12
C PRO A 347 17.83 -3.59 -9.56
N LYS A 348 18.90 -3.32 -10.31
CA LYS A 348 20.27 -3.63 -9.92
C LYS A 348 20.74 -2.78 -8.74
N THR A 349 20.37 -1.50 -8.72
CA THR A 349 20.63 -0.59 -7.59
C THR A 349 19.86 -1.04 -6.35
N SER A 350 18.59 -1.40 -6.48
CA SER A 350 17.79 -1.94 -5.37
C SER A 350 18.42 -3.19 -4.77
N GLU A 351 18.86 -4.14 -5.61
CA GLU A 351 19.55 -5.37 -5.17
C GLU A 351 20.85 -5.07 -4.41
N LYS A 352 21.63 -4.09 -4.89
CA LYS A 352 22.87 -3.67 -4.21
C LYS A 352 22.59 -3.05 -2.84
N ILE A 353 21.55 -2.22 -2.73
CA ILE A 353 21.10 -1.63 -1.45
C ILE A 353 20.69 -2.73 -0.47
N VAL A 354 19.84 -3.64 -0.90
CA VAL A 354 19.39 -4.78 -0.07
C VAL A 354 20.58 -5.60 0.42
N LYS A 355 21.49 -5.99 -0.47
CA LYS A 355 22.69 -6.75 -0.14
C LYS A 355 23.59 -5.97 0.83
N ALA A 356 23.86 -4.71 0.55
CA ALA A 356 24.73 -3.86 1.39
C ALA A 356 24.19 -3.72 2.81
N TYR A 357 22.86 -3.61 2.96
CA TYR A 357 22.23 -3.57 4.26
C TYR A 357 22.32 -4.92 4.99
N GLN A 358 22.02 -6.03 4.29
CA GLN A 358 22.13 -7.38 4.84
C GLN A 358 23.53 -7.71 5.35
N ASP A 359 24.57 -7.23 4.65
CA ASP A 359 25.97 -7.42 5.04
C ASP A 359 26.31 -6.80 6.41
N VAL A 360 25.59 -5.76 6.84
CA VAL A 360 26.00 -4.96 8.02
C VAL A 360 24.96 -4.92 9.14
N ARG A 361 23.72 -5.35 8.90
CA ARG A 361 22.65 -5.20 9.89
C ARG A 361 22.79 -6.04 11.14
N GLY A 362 23.58 -7.10 11.09
CA GLY A 362 23.78 -8.06 12.18
C GLY A 362 25.19 -8.04 12.79
N GLU A 363 26.04 -7.09 12.39
CA GLU A 363 27.41 -6.96 12.90
C GLU A 363 27.51 -6.17 14.21
#